data_a1d74e97500ddcc5208361c0dd6eeea0
#
_entry.id   a1d74e97500ddcc5208361c0dd6eeea0
#
_cell.length_a   1.000
_cell.length_b   1.000
_cell.length_c   1.000
_cell.angle_alpha   90.00
_cell.angle_beta   90.00
_cell.angle_gamma   90.00
#
_symmetry.space_group_name_H-M   'P 1'
#
loop_
_entity.id
_entity.type
_entity.pdbx_description
1 polymer ?
#
loop_
_entity_poly.entity_id
_entity_poly.type
_entity_poly.pdbx_seq_one_letter_code
_entity_poly.pdbx_strand_id
1 'polypeptide(L)'
;MTMYVEEYCEHLLNTGRKKSTVQSYRSSLLICMDLLEKAGLNTDPDKINETEVYYLVGHLDMSEATAKAYLMIMNGLIEWYTGISVVKRMKILWNRPNRHRVFITTDDFVKMYKVADVRERLVLVLGAFMGLRRDEMQKVCLQDIRRDRILIHGKGHGRNGLVFEQPMPVEVREIIDRYMRWRSSLQGIDMSEDRLLVWLDAREHAIKRYADRSGRLSDMIRELGQRVGIEVTCHSLRRLFCTNLYYGVDGEDGCDLATLKDLMRHASINTTLTCYIEVKDKEKEETIRRFGRSFGRVLNMNVSIP
;
A
#
# COMPACT_ATOMS: atom_id res chain seq x y z
N MET A 1 -30.67 2.60 -14.04
CA MET A 1 -29.45 2.90 -13.26
C MET A 1 -28.37 1.82 -13.40
N THR A 2 -28.60 0.58 -12.99
CA THR A 2 -27.60 -0.51 -13.05
C THR A 2 -27.13 -0.88 -14.46
N MET A 3 -27.98 -0.74 -15.48
CA MET A 3 -27.67 -1.11 -16.87
C MET A 3 -26.42 -0.39 -17.40
N TYR A 4 -26.33 0.93 -17.31
CA TYR A 4 -25.17 1.71 -17.77
C TYR A 4 -23.87 1.34 -17.06
N VAL A 5 -23.96 1.03 -15.76
CA VAL A 5 -22.80 0.61 -14.96
C VAL A 5 -22.30 -0.76 -15.42
N GLU A 6 -23.21 -1.71 -15.69
CA GLU A 6 -22.83 -3.05 -16.14
C GLU A 6 -22.22 -3.01 -17.56
N GLU A 7 -22.82 -2.26 -18.49
CA GLU A 7 -22.28 -2.07 -19.85
C GLU A 7 -20.86 -1.47 -19.83
N TYR A 8 -20.64 -0.44 -19.01
CA TYR A 8 -19.31 0.14 -18.84
C TYR A 8 -18.32 -0.84 -18.23
N CYS A 9 -18.74 -1.62 -17.23
CA CYS A 9 -17.91 -2.66 -16.63
C CYS A 9 -17.54 -3.74 -17.65
N GLU A 10 -18.46 -4.17 -18.49
CA GLU A 10 -18.20 -5.12 -19.57
C GLU A 10 -17.22 -4.55 -20.59
N HIS A 11 -17.42 -3.30 -21.01
CA HIS A 11 -16.46 -2.58 -21.87
C HIS A 11 -15.05 -2.57 -21.27
N LEU A 12 -14.90 -2.25 -19.98
CA LEU A 12 -13.62 -2.24 -19.29
C LEU A 12 -12.96 -3.62 -19.26
N LEU A 13 -13.74 -4.70 -19.07
CA LEU A 13 -13.24 -6.07 -19.14
C LEU A 13 -12.75 -6.41 -20.55
N ASN A 14 -13.52 -6.06 -21.56
CA ASN A 14 -13.21 -6.30 -22.98
C ASN A 14 -11.97 -5.51 -23.45
N THR A 15 -11.70 -4.35 -22.83
CA THR A 15 -10.46 -3.56 -23.05
C THR A 15 -9.27 -4.03 -22.22
N GLY A 16 -9.38 -5.17 -21.52
CA GLY A 16 -8.27 -5.81 -20.81
C GLY A 16 -8.06 -5.30 -19.38
N ARG A 17 -9.00 -4.56 -18.79
CA ARG A 17 -8.91 -4.18 -17.37
C ARG A 17 -9.04 -5.41 -16.48
N LYS A 18 -8.29 -5.42 -15.36
CA LYS A 18 -8.35 -6.53 -14.39
C LYS A 18 -9.72 -6.62 -13.73
N LYS A 19 -10.26 -7.83 -13.57
CA LYS A 19 -11.56 -8.07 -12.91
C LYS A 19 -11.69 -7.38 -11.55
N SER A 20 -10.65 -7.41 -10.71
CA SER A 20 -10.66 -6.73 -9.41
C SER A 20 -10.76 -5.21 -9.51
N THR A 21 -10.15 -4.60 -10.54
CA THR A 21 -10.27 -3.15 -10.79
C THR A 21 -11.68 -2.81 -11.25
N VAL A 22 -12.24 -3.60 -12.17
CA VAL A 22 -13.61 -3.40 -12.67
C VAL A 22 -14.62 -3.56 -11.53
N GLN A 23 -14.44 -4.55 -10.65
CA GLN A 23 -15.31 -4.72 -9.47
C GLN A 23 -15.24 -3.51 -8.52
N SER A 24 -14.06 -2.94 -8.33
CA SER A 24 -13.91 -1.70 -7.55
C SER A 24 -14.62 -0.52 -8.22
N TYR A 25 -14.48 -0.37 -9.54
CA TYR A 25 -15.15 0.68 -10.29
C TYR A 25 -16.66 0.54 -10.23
N ARG A 26 -17.16 -0.70 -10.42
CA ARG A 26 -18.57 -1.02 -10.27
C ARG A 26 -19.13 -0.57 -8.91
N SER A 27 -18.46 -0.94 -7.82
CA SER A 27 -18.89 -0.54 -6.48
C SER A 27 -18.89 0.98 -6.30
N SER A 28 -17.86 1.68 -6.80
CA SER A 28 -17.79 3.15 -6.73
C SER A 28 -18.91 3.82 -7.51
N LEU A 29 -19.21 3.34 -8.72
CA LEU A 29 -20.29 3.86 -9.57
C LEU A 29 -21.66 3.66 -8.92
N LEU A 30 -21.91 2.45 -8.37
CA LEU A 30 -23.18 2.17 -7.71
C LEU A 30 -23.42 3.09 -6.50
N ILE A 31 -22.38 3.40 -5.73
CA ILE A 31 -22.49 4.37 -4.61
C ILE A 31 -22.82 5.76 -5.14
N CYS A 32 -22.16 6.24 -6.19
CA CYS A 32 -22.45 7.54 -6.77
C CYS A 32 -23.89 7.60 -7.33
N MET A 33 -24.31 6.58 -8.05
CA MET A 33 -25.65 6.51 -8.63
C MET A 33 -26.75 6.44 -7.56
N ASP A 34 -26.56 5.66 -6.48
CA ASP A 34 -27.50 5.57 -5.37
C ASP A 34 -27.66 6.93 -4.66
N LEU A 35 -26.57 7.67 -4.48
CA LEU A 35 -26.62 9.02 -3.92
C LEU A 35 -27.42 9.99 -4.80
N LEU A 36 -27.22 9.97 -6.12
CA LEU A 36 -27.95 10.81 -7.06
C LEU A 36 -29.44 10.44 -7.10
N GLU A 37 -29.75 9.15 -7.15
CA GLU A 37 -31.14 8.66 -7.19
C GLU A 37 -31.91 9.08 -5.92
N LYS A 38 -31.32 8.92 -4.75
CA LYS A 38 -31.91 9.35 -3.46
C LYS A 38 -32.16 10.86 -3.38
N ALA A 39 -31.38 11.64 -4.11
CA ALA A 39 -31.54 13.09 -4.21
C ALA A 39 -32.53 13.52 -5.30
N GLY A 40 -33.09 12.59 -6.07
CA GLY A 40 -33.93 12.90 -7.23
C GLY A 40 -33.17 13.55 -8.40
N LEU A 41 -31.86 13.35 -8.45
CA LEU A 41 -30.97 13.85 -9.51
C LEU A 41 -30.81 12.84 -10.64
N ASN A 42 -30.22 13.28 -11.75
CA ASN A 42 -30.04 12.43 -12.92
C ASN A 42 -29.04 11.30 -12.66
N THR A 43 -29.41 10.09 -13.07
CA THR A 43 -28.55 8.90 -13.08
C THR A 43 -28.26 8.40 -14.49
N ASP A 44 -28.80 9.07 -15.51
CA ASP A 44 -28.54 8.80 -16.91
C ASP A 44 -27.25 9.51 -17.31
N PRO A 45 -26.22 8.79 -17.79
CA PRO A 45 -24.93 9.39 -18.13
C PRO A 45 -25.03 10.57 -19.12
N ASP A 46 -26.00 10.55 -20.03
CA ASP A 46 -26.25 11.65 -20.98
C ASP A 46 -26.74 12.95 -20.32
N LYS A 47 -27.33 12.85 -19.13
CA LYS A 47 -27.94 13.97 -18.41
C LYS A 47 -27.11 14.42 -17.20
N ILE A 48 -26.10 13.66 -16.82
CA ILE A 48 -25.21 14.04 -15.72
C ILE A 48 -24.36 15.21 -16.14
N ASN A 49 -24.48 16.30 -15.40
CA ASN A 49 -23.77 17.55 -15.62
C ASN A 49 -23.07 18.03 -14.35
N GLU A 50 -22.63 19.26 -14.31
CA GLU A 50 -21.93 19.86 -13.16
C GLU A 50 -22.77 19.83 -11.88
N THR A 51 -24.09 19.90 -11.95
CA THR A 51 -24.99 19.89 -10.78
C THR A 51 -24.88 18.58 -10.02
N GLU A 52 -24.97 17.44 -10.75
CA GLU A 52 -24.83 16.12 -10.18
C GLU A 52 -23.43 15.90 -9.59
N VAL A 53 -22.40 16.38 -10.29
CA VAL A 53 -21.01 16.28 -9.81
C VAL A 53 -20.79 17.10 -8.54
N TYR A 54 -21.27 18.35 -8.46
CA TYR A 54 -21.19 19.17 -7.23
C TYR A 54 -21.97 18.53 -6.08
N TYR A 55 -23.12 17.94 -6.35
CA TYR A 55 -23.87 17.19 -5.34
C TYR A 55 -23.02 16.05 -4.77
N LEU A 56 -22.41 15.23 -5.62
CA LEU A 56 -21.51 14.14 -5.19
C LEU A 56 -20.31 14.66 -4.40
N VAL A 57 -19.69 15.78 -4.81
CA VAL A 57 -18.61 16.41 -4.06
C VAL A 57 -19.03 16.74 -2.62
N GLY A 58 -20.25 17.22 -2.43
CA GLY A 58 -20.77 17.58 -1.10
C GLY A 58 -21.18 16.39 -0.24
N HIS A 59 -21.66 15.28 -0.85
CA HIS A 59 -22.35 14.19 -0.16
C HIS A 59 -21.60 12.85 -0.10
N LEU A 60 -20.50 12.71 -0.84
CA LEU A 60 -19.62 11.53 -0.65
C LEU A 60 -18.91 11.65 0.70
N ASP A 61 -19.42 10.95 1.73
CA ASP A 61 -18.81 10.94 3.09
C ASP A 61 -17.58 10.03 3.14
N MET A 62 -16.48 10.55 2.60
CA MET A 62 -15.19 9.84 2.52
C MET A 62 -14.03 10.83 2.41
N SER A 63 -12.79 10.31 2.50
CA SER A 63 -11.60 11.15 2.33
C SER A 63 -11.57 11.82 0.96
N GLU A 64 -10.97 13.00 0.86
CA GLU A 64 -10.81 13.73 -0.41
C GLU A 64 -10.22 12.86 -1.53
N ALA A 65 -9.16 12.10 -1.24
CA ALA A 65 -8.51 11.23 -2.21
C ALA A 65 -9.47 10.14 -2.73
N THR A 66 -10.32 9.59 -1.86
CA THR A 66 -11.31 8.57 -2.25
C THR A 66 -12.43 9.20 -3.08
N ALA A 67 -12.94 10.36 -2.67
CA ALA A 67 -13.98 11.08 -3.40
C ALA A 67 -13.50 11.49 -4.81
N LYS A 68 -12.26 12.00 -4.91
CA LYS A 68 -11.63 12.28 -6.22
C LYS A 68 -11.57 11.03 -7.11
N ALA A 69 -11.18 9.89 -6.54
CA ALA A 69 -11.14 8.64 -7.29
C ALA A 69 -12.54 8.23 -7.79
N TYR A 70 -13.57 8.35 -6.97
CA TYR A 70 -14.95 8.04 -7.34
C TYR A 70 -15.44 8.95 -8.46
N LEU A 71 -15.20 10.25 -8.35
CA LEU A 71 -15.58 11.21 -9.40
C LEU A 71 -14.83 10.96 -10.71
N MET A 72 -13.56 10.57 -10.66
CA MET A 72 -12.81 10.20 -11.87
C MET A 72 -13.33 8.92 -12.52
N ILE A 73 -13.78 7.95 -11.72
CA ILE A 73 -14.44 6.74 -12.25
C ILE A 73 -15.79 7.10 -12.87
N MET A 74 -16.57 7.96 -12.21
CA MET A 74 -17.84 8.48 -12.76
C MET A 74 -17.60 9.24 -14.06
N ASN A 75 -16.58 10.11 -14.11
CA ASN A 75 -16.20 10.79 -15.35
C ASN A 75 -15.85 9.80 -16.47
N GLY A 76 -15.20 8.69 -16.14
CA GLY A 76 -14.89 7.64 -17.11
C GLY A 76 -16.14 7.01 -17.72
N LEU A 77 -17.19 6.78 -16.93
CA LEU A 77 -18.49 6.31 -17.40
C LEU A 77 -19.15 7.35 -18.31
N ILE A 78 -19.24 8.61 -17.89
CA ILE A 78 -19.83 9.72 -18.64
C ILE A 78 -19.09 9.91 -19.97
N GLU A 79 -17.76 9.99 -19.92
CA GLU A 79 -16.92 10.20 -21.10
C GLU A 79 -17.03 9.04 -22.11
N TRP A 80 -17.13 7.81 -21.61
CA TRP A 80 -17.34 6.63 -22.46
C TRP A 80 -18.69 6.66 -23.19
N TYR A 81 -19.74 7.13 -22.51
CA TYR A 81 -21.11 7.16 -23.04
C TYR A 81 -21.36 8.36 -23.97
N THR A 82 -20.87 9.53 -23.59
CA THR A 82 -21.19 10.81 -24.26
C THR A 82 -20.04 11.39 -25.10
N GLY A 83 -18.82 10.88 -24.93
CA GLY A 83 -17.60 11.51 -25.47
C GLY A 83 -17.18 12.79 -24.74
N ILE A 84 -17.90 13.20 -23.68
CA ILE A 84 -17.68 14.47 -22.98
C ILE A 84 -17.15 14.22 -21.56
N SER A 85 -16.04 14.89 -21.24
CA SER A 85 -15.47 14.86 -19.90
C SER A 85 -16.05 15.99 -19.04
N VAL A 86 -16.91 15.68 -18.06
CA VAL A 86 -17.53 16.69 -17.20
C VAL A 86 -16.61 17.06 -16.05
N VAL A 87 -16.17 16.07 -15.25
CA VAL A 87 -15.36 16.31 -14.02
C VAL A 87 -14.02 16.98 -14.31
N LYS A 88 -13.35 16.61 -15.40
CA LYS A 88 -12.04 17.17 -15.74
C LYS A 88 -12.11 18.67 -16.11
N ARG A 89 -13.28 19.17 -16.52
CA ARG A 89 -13.49 20.58 -16.86
C ARG A 89 -13.82 21.45 -15.65
N MET A 90 -14.21 20.80 -14.54
CA MET A 90 -14.65 21.50 -13.34
C MET A 90 -13.48 21.87 -12.45
N LYS A 91 -13.50 23.08 -11.89
CA LYS A 91 -12.58 23.52 -10.84
C LYS A 91 -13.18 23.19 -9.48
N ILE A 92 -12.92 21.97 -8.98
CA ILE A 92 -13.43 21.52 -7.69
C ILE A 92 -12.46 21.95 -6.58
N LEU A 93 -12.94 22.76 -5.65
CA LEU A 93 -12.21 23.12 -4.44
C LEU A 93 -12.51 22.08 -3.36
N TRP A 94 -11.48 21.41 -2.89
CA TRP A 94 -11.61 20.40 -1.85
C TRP A 94 -11.25 21.01 -0.49
N ASN A 95 -12.13 20.85 0.47
CA ASN A 95 -11.91 21.25 1.86
C ASN A 95 -12.22 20.07 2.78
N ARG A 96 -11.45 19.02 2.67
CA ARG A 96 -11.60 17.82 3.50
C ARG A 96 -10.27 17.47 4.16
N PRO A 97 -10.29 17.02 5.42
CA PRO A 97 -9.07 16.62 6.10
C PRO A 97 -8.44 15.43 5.35
N ASN A 98 -7.12 15.47 5.22
CA ASN A 98 -6.37 14.36 4.72
C ASN A 98 -6.55 13.13 5.63
N ARG A 99 -6.63 11.94 5.05
CA ARG A 99 -6.69 10.70 5.81
C ARG A 99 -5.46 10.60 6.69
N HIS A 100 -5.66 10.36 7.98
CA HIS A 100 -4.56 10.06 8.89
C HIS A 100 -3.78 8.84 8.37
N ARG A 101 -2.47 9.02 8.16
CA ARG A 101 -1.58 7.93 7.74
C ARG A 101 -1.05 7.27 8.99
N VAL A 102 -1.18 5.96 9.09
CA VAL A 102 -0.62 5.18 10.18
C VAL A 102 0.88 5.06 9.98
N PHE A 103 1.64 5.57 10.92
CA PHE A 103 3.09 5.38 11.03
C PHE A 103 3.37 4.57 12.31
N ILE A 104 4.35 3.72 12.24
CA ILE A 104 4.87 2.97 13.38
C ILE A 104 6.36 3.24 13.52
N THR A 105 6.85 3.17 14.75
CA THR A 105 8.27 3.35 15.08
C THR A 105 9.00 2.00 15.12
N THR A 106 10.33 2.04 15.18
CA THR A 106 11.14 0.83 15.42
C THR A 106 10.77 0.18 16.76
N ASP A 107 10.50 0.98 17.80
CA ASP A 107 10.07 0.47 19.11
C ASP A 107 8.70 -0.23 19.03
N ASP A 108 7.77 0.29 18.25
CA ASP A 108 6.48 -0.36 18.01
C ASP A 108 6.65 -1.69 17.29
N PHE A 109 7.54 -1.74 16.31
CA PHE A 109 7.91 -2.99 15.64
C PHE A 109 8.48 -4.01 16.63
N VAL A 110 9.39 -3.61 17.51
CA VAL A 110 10.00 -4.49 18.54
C VAL A 110 8.93 -5.03 19.50
N LYS A 111 7.99 -4.19 19.95
CA LYS A 111 6.86 -4.62 20.80
C LYS A 111 6.02 -5.70 20.12
N MET A 112 5.63 -5.46 18.86
CA MET A 112 4.87 -6.44 18.08
C MET A 112 5.65 -7.74 17.86
N TYR A 113 6.94 -7.65 17.49
CA TYR A 113 7.78 -8.81 17.21
C TYR A 113 7.96 -9.73 18.43
N LYS A 114 8.01 -9.17 19.64
CA LYS A 114 8.14 -9.95 20.91
C LYS A 114 6.92 -10.86 21.16
N VAL A 115 5.71 -10.41 20.84
CA VAL A 115 4.46 -11.16 21.06
C VAL A 115 3.99 -11.95 19.83
N ALA A 116 4.65 -11.75 18.70
CA ALA A 116 4.28 -12.36 17.43
C ALA A 116 4.60 -13.86 17.39
N ASP A 117 3.69 -14.63 16.79
CA ASP A 117 3.93 -16.03 16.42
C ASP A 117 4.89 -16.17 15.24
N VAL A 118 5.19 -17.39 14.83
CA VAL A 118 6.16 -17.67 13.74
C VAL A 118 5.69 -17.10 12.40
N ARG A 119 4.38 -17.12 12.11
CA ARG A 119 3.82 -16.58 10.85
C ARG A 119 3.81 -15.06 10.88
N GLU A 120 3.38 -14.50 12.00
CA GLU A 120 3.33 -13.06 12.22
C GLU A 120 4.73 -12.45 12.12
N ARG A 121 5.75 -13.10 12.71
CA ARG A 121 7.15 -12.67 12.57
C ARG A 121 7.62 -12.64 11.14
N LEU A 122 7.27 -13.68 10.36
CA LEU A 122 7.59 -13.68 8.93
C LEU A 122 6.96 -12.47 8.23
N VAL A 123 5.66 -12.22 8.45
CA VAL A 123 4.95 -11.11 7.80
C VAL A 123 5.49 -9.75 8.23
N LEU A 124 5.79 -9.58 9.53
CA LEU A 124 6.44 -8.37 10.05
C LEU A 124 7.74 -8.09 9.32
N VAL A 125 8.59 -9.10 9.16
CA VAL A 125 9.90 -8.95 8.55
C VAL A 125 9.79 -8.72 7.03
N LEU A 126 8.93 -9.44 6.33
CA LEU A 126 8.68 -9.19 4.91
C LEU A 126 8.18 -7.75 4.66
N GLY A 127 7.41 -7.19 5.60
CA GLY A 127 6.94 -5.80 5.51
C GLY A 127 7.99 -4.77 5.88
N ALA A 128 8.62 -4.92 7.05
CA ALA A 128 9.47 -3.91 7.65
C ALA A 128 10.97 -4.01 7.27
N PHE A 129 11.45 -5.17 6.78
CA PHE A 129 12.84 -5.37 6.36
C PHE A 129 12.99 -5.60 4.85
N MET A 130 11.93 -6.03 4.18
CA MET A 130 11.94 -6.25 2.73
C MET A 130 11.01 -5.30 1.99
N GLY A 131 10.22 -4.52 2.71
CA GLY A 131 9.30 -3.53 2.16
C GLY A 131 8.26 -4.11 1.20
N LEU A 132 7.84 -5.36 1.37
CA LEU A 132 6.84 -5.97 0.50
C LEU A 132 5.47 -5.34 0.72
N ARG A 133 4.73 -5.16 -0.39
CA ARG A 133 3.30 -4.84 -0.32
C ARG A 133 2.51 -6.06 0.12
N ARG A 134 1.33 -5.86 0.71
CA ARG A 134 0.43 -6.96 1.11
C ARG A 134 0.25 -8.00 0.01
N ASP A 135 -0.07 -7.56 -1.20
CA ASP A 135 -0.30 -8.45 -2.35
C ASP A 135 0.99 -9.13 -2.82
N GLU A 136 2.15 -8.50 -2.63
CA GLU A 136 3.46 -9.08 -2.91
C GLU A 136 3.76 -10.20 -1.92
N MET A 137 3.56 -9.96 -0.60
CA MET A 137 3.75 -10.98 0.45
C MET A 137 2.92 -12.25 0.19
N GLN A 138 1.67 -12.10 -0.24
CA GLN A 138 0.78 -13.23 -0.53
C GLN A 138 1.19 -14.02 -1.76
N LYS A 139 1.95 -13.42 -2.67
CA LYS A 139 2.36 -14.04 -3.93
C LYS A 139 3.72 -14.73 -3.86
N VAL A 140 4.51 -14.48 -2.82
CA VAL A 140 5.80 -15.12 -2.67
C VAL A 140 5.62 -16.63 -2.66
N CYS A 141 6.35 -17.32 -3.55
CA CYS A 141 6.42 -18.77 -3.63
C CYS A 141 7.73 -19.28 -3.02
N LEU A 142 7.80 -20.56 -2.71
CA LEU A 142 9.00 -21.18 -2.14
C LEU A 142 10.22 -21.04 -3.08
N GLN A 143 10.00 -21.17 -4.38
CA GLN A 143 11.03 -21.02 -5.41
C GLN A 143 11.54 -19.57 -5.56
N ASP A 144 10.80 -18.57 -5.02
CA ASP A 144 11.21 -17.17 -5.04
C ASP A 144 12.27 -16.87 -3.96
N ILE A 145 12.41 -17.75 -2.97
CA ILE A 145 13.37 -17.61 -1.87
C ILE A 145 14.71 -18.24 -2.29
N ARG A 146 15.67 -17.39 -2.63
CA ARG A 146 17.04 -17.80 -2.94
C ARG A 146 17.93 -17.63 -1.70
N ARG A 147 19.21 -18.01 -1.80
CA ARG A 147 20.14 -17.96 -0.67
C ARG A 147 20.25 -16.56 -0.06
N ASP A 148 20.44 -15.55 -0.88
CA ASP A 148 20.73 -14.15 -0.49
C ASP A 148 19.78 -13.15 -1.15
N ARG A 149 18.70 -13.63 -1.79
CA ARG A 149 17.76 -12.81 -2.58
C ARG A 149 16.35 -13.36 -2.51
N ILE A 150 15.41 -12.48 -2.77
CA ILE A 150 14.00 -12.82 -2.95
C ILE A 150 13.48 -12.26 -4.28
N LEU A 151 12.70 -13.08 -5.01
CA LEU A 151 11.96 -12.62 -6.17
C LEU A 151 10.60 -12.07 -5.74
N ILE A 152 10.28 -10.87 -6.16
CA ILE A 152 9.07 -10.17 -5.77
C ILE A 152 8.21 -9.90 -7.01
N HIS A 153 7.01 -10.48 -7.03
CA HIS A 153 6.05 -10.34 -8.12
C HIS A 153 5.18 -9.10 -7.93
N GLY A 154 5.55 -8.02 -8.60
CA GLY A 154 4.86 -6.72 -8.55
C GLY A 154 3.55 -6.67 -9.33
N LYS A 155 2.90 -5.50 -9.31
CA LYS A 155 1.77 -5.20 -10.17
C LYS A 155 2.29 -4.94 -11.59
N GLY A 156 1.97 -5.81 -12.56
CA GLY A 156 2.28 -5.62 -13.97
C GLY A 156 1.01 -5.62 -14.82
N HIS A 157 1.09 -5.03 -16.02
CA HIS A 157 0.09 -5.22 -17.06
C HIS A 157 0.40 -6.56 -17.77
N GLY A 158 -0.63 -7.43 -17.90
CA GLY A 158 -0.50 -8.72 -18.56
C GLY A 158 -0.21 -9.91 -17.63
N ARG A 159 -0.03 -11.11 -18.26
CA ARG A 159 0.20 -12.38 -17.54
C ARG A 159 1.54 -12.43 -16.81
N ASN A 160 2.52 -11.65 -17.26
CA ASN A 160 3.85 -11.58 -16.67
C ASN A 160 3.99 -10.23 -15.95
N GLY A 161 3.56 -10.14 -14.69
CA GLY A 161 3.85 -8.98 -13.84
C GLY A 161 5.37 -8.75 -13.75
N LEU A 162 5.77 -7.50 -13.45
CA LEU A 162 7.18 -7.18 -13.23
C LEU A 162 7.72 -8.03 -12.07
N VAL A 163 8.81 -8.73 -12.30
CA VAL A 163 9.54 -9.47 -11.26
C VAL A 163 10.76 -8.64 -10.86
N PHE A 164 10.90 -8.41 -9.57
CA PHE A 164 12.02 -7.69 -8.99
C PHE A 164 12.87 -8.65 -8.19
N GLU A 165 14.16 -8.60 -8.36
CA GLU A 165 15.10 -9.33 -7.55
C GLU A 165 15.65 -8.39 -6.48
N GLN A 166 15.43 -8.71 -5.20
CA GLN A 166 15.86 -7.87 -4.08
C GLN A 166 16.84 -8.63 -3.18
N PRO A 167 17.99 -8.04 -2.81
CA PRO A 167 18.88 -8.61 -1.81
C PRO A 167 18.15 -8.86 -0.50
N MET A 168 18.49 -9.94 0.17
CA MET A 168 17.86 -10.38 1.42
C MET A 168 18.93 -10.46 2.52
N PRO A 169 18.79 -9.68 3.61
CA PRO A 169 19.65 -9.75 4.77
C PRO A 169 19.66 -11.15 5.40
N VAL A 170 20.78 -11.54 6.01
CA VAL A 170 20.93 -12.86 6.66
C VAL A 170 19.91 -13.04 7.79
N GLU A 171 19.58 -11.98 8.52
CA GLU A 171 18.60 -11.97 9.61
C GLU A 171 17.19 -12.32 9.09
N VAL A 172 16.83 -11.81 7.92
CA VAL A 172 15.57 -12.14 7.25
C VAL A 172 15.56 -13.61 6.83
N ARG A 173 16.68 -14.08 6.28
CA ARG A 173 16.85 -15.48 5.89
C ARG A 173 16.66 -16.43 7.06
N GLU A 174 17.25 -16.14 8.21
CA GLU A 174 17.09 -16.95 9.42
C GLU A 174 15.62 -17.06 9.87
N ILE A 175 14.87 -15.97 9.79
CA ILE A 175 13.44 -15.94 10.14
C ILE A 175 12.64 -16.79 9.15
N ILE A 176 12.95 -16.68 7.86
CA ILE A 176 12.32 -17.53 6.83
C ILE A 176 12.64 -19.01 7.11
N ASP A 177 13.88 -19.37 7.42
CA ASP A 177 14.28 -20.73 7.70
C ASP A 177 13.58 -21.30 8.96
N ARG A 178 13.39 -20.49 10.00
CA ARG A 178 12.58 -20.87 11.18
C ARG A 178 11.13 -21.10 10.80
N TYR A 179 10.56 -20.22 9.99
CA TYR A 179 9.21 -20.37 9.48
C TYR A 179 9.08 -21.62 8.61
N MET A 180 10.04 -21.92 7.75
CA MET A 180 10.03 -23.11 6.89
C MET A 180 10.07 -24.41 7.71
N ARG A 181 10.87 -24.47 8.77
CA ARG A 181 10.87 -25.62 9.71
C ARG A 181 9.49 -25.79 10.38
N TRP A 182 8.90 -24.72 10.87
CA TRP A 182 7.55 -24.74 11.42
C TRP A 182 6.52 -25.16 10.37
N ARG A 183 6.58 -24.60 9.16
CA ARG A 183 5.69 -24.93 8.04
C ARG A 183 5.75 -26.44 7.72
N SER A 184 6.93 -27.01 7.69
CA SER A 184 7.13 -28.44 7.40
C SER A 184 6.63 -29.37 8.51
N SER A 185 6.44 -28.87 9.75
CA SER A 185 5.88 -29.66 10.86
C SER A 185 4.35 -29.64 10.91
N LEU A 186 3.69 -28.83 10.07
CA LEU A 186 2.22 -28.72 10.08
C LEU A 186 1.56 -29.98 9.52
N GLN A 187 0.52 -30.45 10.19
CA GLN A 187 -0.34 -31.51 9.69
C GLN A 187 -1.21 -31.01 8.53
N GLY A 188 -1.43 -31.84 7.53
CA GLY A 188 -2.30 -31.55 6.38
C GLY A 188 -1.73 -30.55 5.38
N ILE A 189 -0.44 -30.17 5.50
CA ILE A 189 0.20 -29.32 4.48
C ILE A 189 0.23 -30.06 3.14
N ASP A 190 -0.25 -29.39 2.12
CA ASP A 190 -0.13 -29.89 0.75
C ASP A 190 1.29 -29.60 0.24
N MET A 191 2.05 -30.65 -0.03
CA MET A 191 3.41 -30.50 -0.55
C MET A 191 3.44 -29.89 -1.95
N SER A 192 2.31 -29.85 -2.66
CA SER A 192 2.15 -29.11 -3.93
C SER A 192 1.84 -27.64 -3.74
N GLU A 193 1.59 -27.17 -2.50
CA GLU A 193 1.41 -25.75 -2.20
C GLU A 193 2.76 -25.03 -2.26
N ASP A 194 2.95 -24.25 -3.28
CA ASP A 194 4.18 -23.52 -3.57
C ASP A 194 4.27 -22.16 -2.87
N ARG A 195 3.17 -21.67 -2.27
CA ARG A 195 3.14 -20.37 -1.56
C ARG A 195 3.96 -20.45 -0.27
N LEU A 196 4.73 -19.40 -0.03
CA LEU A 196 5.48 -19.25 1.21
C LEU A 196 4.53 -19.19 2.41
N LEU A 197 3.56 -18.26 2.40
CA LEU A 197 2.60 -18.11 3.47
C LEU A 197 1.51 -19.17 3.41
N VAL A 198 1.33 -19.90 4.52
CA VAL A 198 0.23 -20.84 4.71
C VAL A 198 -0.74 -20.33 5.77
N TRP A 199 -1.99 -20.74 5.64
CA TRP A 199 -3.06 -20.38 6.59
C TRP A 199 -3.52 -21.63 7.33
N LEU A 200 -3.98 -21.44 8.55
CA LEU A 200 -4.47 -22.51 9.39
C LEU A 200 -6.00 -22.42 9.55
N ASP A 201 -6.65 -23.57 9.72
CA ASP A 201 -8.03 -23.65 10.18
C ASP A 201 -8.11 -23.49 11.72
N ALA A 202 -9.32 -23.62 12.28
CA ALA A 202 -9.55 -23.53 13.73
C ALA A 202 -8.90 -24.68 14.52
N ARG A 203 -8.44 -25.75 13.85
CA ARG A 203 -7.73 -26.89 14.42
C ARG A 203 -6.23 -26.84 14.17
N GLU A 204 -5.72 -25.70 13.72
CA GLU A 204 -4.31 -25.48 13.37
C GLU A 204 -3.78 -26.35 12.21
N HIS A 205 -4.66 -26.94 11.40
CA HIS A 205 -4.27 -27.65 10.20
C HIS A 205 -4.08 -26.68 9.05
N ALA A 206 -3.08 -26.96 8.18
CA ALA A 206 -2.87 -26.18 6.98
C ALA A 206 -4.09 -26.26 6.06
N ILE A 207 -4.61 -25.10 5.65
CA ILE A 207 -5.74 -25.03 4.72
C ILE A 207 -5.21 -25.10 3.30
N LYS A 208 -5.64 -26.11 2.56
CA LYS A 208 -5.43 -26.18 1.11
C LYS A 208 -6.06 -24.98 0.42
N ARG A 209 -5.27 -24.32 -0.41
CA ARG A 209 -5.70 -23.27 -1.32
C ARG A 209 -6.38 -22.07 -0.69
N TYR A 210 -5.64 -21.02 -0.50
CA TYR A 210 -6.22 -19.70 -0.33
C TYR A 210 -6.47 -19.04 -1.69
N ALA A 211 -7.70 -19.19 -2.17
CA ALA A 211 -8.24 -18.23 -3.10
C ALA A 211 -8.27 -16.88 -2.39
N ASP A 212 -7.38 -15.99 -2.78
CA ASP A 212 -7.43 -14.52 -2.81
C ASP A 212 -8.35 -13.81 -1.77
N ARG A 213 -8.31 -14.23 -0.50
CA ARG A 213 -8.91 -13.45 0.57
C ARG A 213 -7.86 -12.49 1.14
N SER A 214 -7.65 -11.41 0.42
CA SER A 214 -6.71 -10.33 0.75
C SER A 214 -6.92 -9.72 2.16
N GLY A 215 -8.05 -9.96 2.80
CA GLY A 215 -8.38 -9.50 4.15
C GLY A 215 -7.54 -10.14 5.24
N ARG A 216 -7.33 -11.45 5.23
CA ARG A 216 -6.71 -12.17 6.36
C ARG A 216 -5.32 -11.69 6.77
N LEU A 217 -4.46 -11.33 5.80
CA LEU A 217 -3.15 -10.78 6.13
C LEU A 217 -3.27 -9.42 6.84
N SER A 218 -4.21 -8.59 6.39
CA SER A 218 -4.50 -7.31 7.03
C SER A 218 -5.11 -7.51 8.42
N ASP A 219 -5.99 -8.50 8.59
CA ASP A 219 -6.61 -8.82 9.87
C ASP A 219 -5.57 -9.33 10.86
N MET A 220 -4.71 -10.26 10.47
CA MET A 220 -3.63 -10.77 11.29
C MET A 220 -2.71 -9.66 11.80
N ILE A 221 -2.29 -8.74 10.94
CA ILE A 221 -1.43 -7.62 11.36
C ILE A 221 -2.18 -6.64 12.26
N ARG A 222 -3.47 -6.37 12.01
CA ARG A 222 -4.29 -5.51 12.86
C ARG A 222 -4.46 -6.13 14.25
N GLU A 223 -4.78 -7.42 14.33
CA GLU A 223 -4.95 -8.16 15.59
C GLU A 223 -3.64 -8.21 16.39
N LEU A 224 -2.51 -8.43 15.72
CA LEU A 224 -1.20 -8.34 16.34
C LEU A 224 -0.94 -6.97 16.97
N GLY A 225 -1.25 -5.89 16.25
CA GLY A 225 -1.14 -4.53 16.77
C GLY A 225 -2.04 -4.28 17.96
N GLN A 226 -3.29 -4.75 17.91
CA GLN A 226 -4.24 -4.64 19.02
C GLN A 226 -3.74 -5.30 20.31
N ARG A 227 -3.04 -6.44 20.21
CA ARG A 227 -2.45 -7.13 21.38
C ARG A 227 -1.41 -6.28 22.14
N VAL A 228 -0.83 -5.28 21.51
CA VAL A 228 0.18 -4.39 22.10
C VAL A 228 -0.24 -2.92 22.10
N GLY A 229 -1.51 -2.62 21.77
CA GLY A 229 -2.06 -1.26 21.77
C GLY A 229 -1.53 -0.37 20.63
N ILE A 230 -1.13 -0.95 19.48
CA ILE A 230 -0.56 -0.23 18.35
C ILE A 230 -1.49 -0.33 17.14
N GLU A 231 -1.84 0.82 16.55
CA GLU A 231 -2.49 0.83 15.25
C GLU A 231 -1.48 0.49 14.15
N VAL A 232 -1.70 -0.60 13.42
CA VAL A 232 -0.78 -1.08 12.39
C VAL A 232 -1.51 -1.64 11.17
N THR A 233 -0.89 -1.48 10.00
CA THR A 233 -1.33 -2.05 8.73
C THR A 233 -0.14 -2.66 8.00
N CYS A 234 -0.36 -3.54 7.02
CA CYS A 234 0.72 -4.01 6.15
C CYS A 234 1.45 -2.84 5.45
N HIS A 235 0.74 -1.74 5.21
CA HIS A 235 1.33 -0.57 4.57
C HIS A 235 2.20 0.26 5.52
N SER A 236 1.86 0.32 6.81
CA SER A 236 2.71 0.98 7.82
C SER A 236 4.01 0.24 8.07
N LEU A 237 4.03 -1.11 7.98
CA LEU A 237 5.28 -1.88 7.99
C LEU A 237 6.20 -1.48 6.82
N ARG A 238 5.64 -1.39 5.61
CA ARG A 238 6.40 -0.93 4.44
C ARG A 238 6.85 0.53 4.55
N ARG A 239 6.09 1.39 5.25
CA ARG A 239 6.52 2.75 5.56
C ARG A 239 7.71 2.76 6.52
N LEU A 240 7.67 1.91 7.55
CA LEU A 240 8.80 1.75 8.46
C LEU A 240 10.08 1.36 7.71
N PHE A 241 9.99 0.38 6.79
CA PHE A 241 11.11 0.02 5.91
C PHE A 241 11.66 1.24 5.14
N CYS A 242 10.77 2.00 4.50
CA CYS A 242 11.15 3.17 3.72
C CYS A 242 11.80 4.25 4.59
N THR A 243 11.22 4.54 5.75
CA THR A 243 11.71 5.56 6.69
C THR A 243 13.07 5.18 7.25
N ASN A 244 13.23 3.93 7.68
CA ASN A 244 14.49 3.43 8.24
C ASN A 244 15.61 3.41 7.19
N LEU A 245 15.32 3.02 5.95
CA LEU A 245 16.32 3.09 4.88
C LEU A 245 16.71 4.51 4.51
N TYR A 246 15.78 5.44 4.56
CA TYR A 246 16.06 6.82 4.17
C TYR A 246 16.86 7.57 5.24
N TYR A 247 16.49 7.40 6.51
CA TYR A 247 17.14 8.12 7.61
C TYR A 247 18.30 7.36 8.26
N GLY A 248 18.42 6.07 7.99
CA GLY A 248 19.29 5.18 8.73
C GLY A 248 18.68 4.71 10.06
N VAL A 249 19.34 3.77 10.70
CA VAL A 249 18.96 3.19 12.00
C VAL A 249 20.22 3.02 12.85
N ASP A 250 20.13 3.31 14.14
CA ASP A 250 21.20 3.07 15.14
C ASP A 250 22.56 3.70 14.78
N GLY A 251 22.54 4.87 14.12
CA GLY A 251 23.75 5.61 13.75
C GLY A 251 24.31 5.26 12.37
N GLU A 252 23.74 4.29 11.68
CA GLU A 252 24.08 4.01 10.29
C GLU A 252 23.42 5.05 9.35
N ASP A 253 24.14 5.43 8.31
CA ASP A 253 23.64 6.39 7.32
C ASP A 253 22.50 5.82 6.48
N GLY A 254 21.55 6.67 6.13
CA GLY A 254 20.47 6.31 5.21
C GLY A 254 20.94 6.19 3.75
N CYS A 255 20.12 5.60 2.91
CA CYS A 255 20.38 5.50 1.48
C CYS A 255 19.83 6.72 0.71
N ASP A 256 20.38 6.95 -0.50
CA ASP A 256 19.87 7.97 -1.41
C ASP A 256 18.48 7.65 -1.97
N LEU A 257 17.80 8.68 -2.47
CA LEU A 257 16.43 8.55 -2.98
C LEU A 257 16.29 7.65 -4.22
N ALA A 258 17.33 7.51 -5.04
CA ALA A 258 17.28 6.66 -6.22
C ALA A 258 17.32 5.19 -5.80
N THR A 259 18.23 4.82 -4.91
CA THR A 259 18.33 3.50 -4.29
C THR A 259 17.02 3.16 -3.54
N LEU A 260 16.51 4.12 -2.76
CA LEU A 260 15.25 3.93 -2.02
C LEU A 260 14.07 3.68 -2.97
N LYS A 261 13.94 4.45 -4.03
CA LYS A 261 12.88 4.28 -5.05
C LYS A 261 12.92 2.87 -5.65
N ASP A 262 14.12 2.38 -5.98
CA ASP A 262 14.30 1.06 -6.60
C ASP A 262 13.97 -0.07 -5.61
N LEU A 263 14.45 -0.01 -4.37
CA LEU A 263 14.11 -0.95 -3.29
C LEU A 263 12.60 -0.93 -2.97
N MET A 264 11.96 0.24 -3.06
CA MET A 264 10.52 0.39 -2.90
C MET A 264 9.74 -0.03 -4.16
N ARG A 265 10.38 -0.27 -5.27
CA ARG A 265 9.73 -0.65 -6.54
C ARG A 265 8.63 0.35 -6.94
N HIS A 266 8.97 1.65 -6.85
CA HIS A 266 8.08 2.74 -7.23
C HIS A 266 8.36 3.21 -8.65
N ALA A 267 7.30 3.36 -9.45
CA ALA A 267 7.41 3.94 -10.79
C ALA A 267 7.86 5.41 -10.75
N SER A 268 7.49 6.15 -9.71
CA SER A 268 7.83 7.55 -9.52
C SER A 268 8.43 7.81 -8.14
N ILE A 269 9.48 8.64 -8.11
CA ILE A 269 10.11 9.10 -6.88
C ILE A 269 9.13 9.91 -5.99
N ASN A 270 8.21 10.65 -6.62
CA ASN A 270 7.19 11.40 -5.91
C ASN A 270 6.31 10.49 -5.03
N THR A 271 6.06 9.24 -5.46
CA THR A 271 5.33 8.27 -4.65
C THR A 271 6.10 7.94 -3.36
N THR A 272 7.42 7.82 -3.44
CA THR A 272 8.28 7.59 -2.27
C THR A 272 8.21 8.78 -1.32
N LEU A 273 8.45 9.99 -1.83
CA LEU A 273 8.45 11.22 -1.02
C LEU A 273 7.10 11.48 -0.35
N THR A 274 6.02 11.43 -1.12
CA THR A 274 4.68 11.82 -0.60
C THR A 274 4.01 10.78 0.26
N CYS A 275 4.35 9.50 0.08
CA CYS A 275 3.65 8.42 0.76
C CYS A 275 4.40 7.85 1.96
N TYR A 276 5.72 7.98 2.02
CA TYR A 276 6.54 7.23 2.95
C TYR A 276 7.50 8.06 3.79
N ILE A 277 7.86 9.26 3.34
CA ILE A 277 8.80 10.11 4.07
C ILE A 277 8.04 11.21 4.78
N GLU A 278 8.05 11.18 6.10
CA GLU A 278 7.62 12.28 6.95
C GLU A 278 8.87 13.07 7.37
N VAL A 279 8.98 14.29 6.88
CA VAL A 279 10.10 15.15 7.25
C VAL A 279 9.84 15.70 8.64
N LYS A 280 10.57 15.19 9.64
CA LYS A 280 10.47 15.67 11.02
C LYS A 280 11.14 17.05 11.15
N ASP A 281 10.54 17.93 11.91
CA ASP A 281 11.08 19.30 12.10
C ASP A 281 12.49 19.27 12.73
N LYS A 282 12.77 18.35 13.66
CA LYS A 282 14.10 18.12 14.22
C LYS A 282 15.17 17.84 13.15
N GLU A 283 14.83 17.11 12.11
CA GLU A 283 15.76 16.77 11.02
C GLU A 283 16.04 17.98 10.13
N LYS A 284 15.03 18.84 9.92
CA LYS A 284 15.24 20.10 9.22
C LYS A 284 16.22 21.00 9.99
N GLU A 285 16.00 21.12 11.31
CA GLU A 285 16.89 21.90 12.19
C GLU A 285 18.32 21.35 12.19
N GLU A 286 18.48 20.04 12.33
CA GLU A 286 19.80 19.41 12.37
C GLU A 286 20.52 19.51 11.02
N THR A 287 19.80 19.37 9.91
CA THR A 287 20.34 19.56 8.57
C THR A 287 20.82 20.99 8.36
N ILE A 288 20.05 21.97 8.77
CA ILE A 288 20.45 23.39 8.69
C ILE A 288 21.63 23.67 9.61
N ARG A 289 21.66 23.11 10.81
CA ARG A 289 22.83 23.24 11.72
C ARG A 289 24.09 22.61 11.13
N ARG A 290 24.00 21.41 10.53
CA ARG A 290 25.14 20.77 9.84
C ARG A 290 25.62 21.61 8.68
N PHE A 291 24.73 22.08 7.85
CA PHE A 291 25.05 22.97 6.73
C PHE A 291 25.74 24.24 7.23
N GLY A 292 25.20 24.91 8.24
CA GLY A 292 25.78 26.11 8.84
C GLY A 292 27.19 25.87 9.38
N ARG A 293 27.42 24.76 10.09
CA ARG A 293 28.78 24.38 10.58
C ARG A 293 29.77 24.13 9.42
N SER A 294 29.31 23.42 8.37
CA SER A 294 30.15 23.15 7.20
C SER A 294 30.49 24.42 6.43
N PHE A 295 29.52 25.30 6.24
CA PHE A 295 29.67 26.55 5.53
C PHE A 295 30.51 27.54 6.33
N GLY A 296 30.39 27.58 7.67
CA GLY A 296 31.21 28.36 8.58
C GLY A 296 32.69 27.96 8.51
N ARG A 297 32.99 26.66 8.38
CA ARG A 297 34.38 26.18 8.17
C ARG A 297 34.97 26.67 6.84
N VAL A 298 34.16 26.61 5.76
CA VAL A 298 34.59 27.10 4.44
C VAL A 298 34.89 28.60 4.46
N LEU A 299 34.15 29.37 5.24
CA LEU A 299 34.31 30.81 5.37
C LEU A 299 35.30 31.22 6.48
N ASN A 300 35.98 30.27 7.14
CA ASN A 300 36.86 30.49 8.33
C ASN A 300 36.18 31.30 9.43
N MET A 301 34.87 31.16 9.59
CA MET A 301 34.09 31.82 10.64
C MET A 301 34.24 31.01 11.95
N ASN A 302 34.97 31.52 12.91
CA ASN A 302 34.94 31.02 14.28
C ASN A 302 33.66 31.50 14.98
N VAL A 303 32.55 30.81 14.80
CA VAL A 303 31.33 31.06 15.55
C VAL A 303 31.39 30.25 16.86
N SER A 304 31.76 30.90 17.94
CA SER A 304 31.57 30.36 19.29
C SER A 304 30.06 30.35 19.56
N ILE A 305 29.48 29.16 19.63
CA ILE A 305 28.08 28.99 20.06
C ILE A 305 28.09 29.00 21.58
N PRO A 306 27.29 29.86 22.26
CA PRO A 306 27.17 29.89 23.70
C PRO A 306 26.58 28.62 24.29
#